data_de3914be8594a09e090b090258a8da30
#
_entry.id   de3914be8594a09e090b090258a8da30
#
_cell.length_a   1.000
_cell.length_b   1.000
_cell.length_c   1.000
_cell.angle_alpha   90.00
_cell.angle_beta   90.00
_cell.angle_gamma   90.00
#
_symmetry.space_group_name_H-M   'P 1'
#
loop_
_entity.id
_entity.type
_entity.pdbx_description
1 polymer ?
#
loop_
_entity_poly.entity_id
_entity_poly.type
_entity_poly.pdbx_seq_one_letter_code
_entity_poly.pdbx_strand_id
1 'polypeptide(L)'
;LILPLALLALVVVLGVLVMSLLLPRLRRLRRTYRAEMAAMEDDGDIEYPAVSVIVTAIYDAQALPDLLPALLTQDYPAPMEVIVVSGGDSAFTDEIVQQLQQRFTNLYMTFAPQHSRNVSRRKLAITLGVKASAYDYVLITSGNCHIASPLWLRSMARHFALGEEIVTGGSLLRNIDDDELLPSRTIAFDRERTMVQYM
;
A
#
# COMPACT_ATOMS: atom_id res chain seq x y z
N LEU A 1 -30.59 43.94 4.38
CA LEU A 1 -30.54 43.26 3.07
C LEU A 1 -29.13 43.20 2.48
N ILE A 2 -28.28 44.23 2.68
CA ILE A 2 -26.92 44.32 2.11
C ILE A 2 -25.96 43.29 2.78
N LEU A 3 -26.07 43.12 4.11
CA LEU A 3 -25.17 42.24 4.88
C LEU A 3 -25.25 40.76 4.45
N PRO A 4 -26.46 40.15 4.30
CA PRO A 4 -26.54 38.73 3.85
C PRO A 4 -26.07 38.55 2.40
N LEU A 5 -26.28 39.58 1.55
CA LEU A 5 -25.77 39.52 0.16
C LEU A 5 -24.24 39.56 0.09
N ALA A 6 -23.59 40.38 0.93
CA ALA A 6 -22.15 40.44 1.04
C ALA A 6 -21.55 39.13 1.58
N LEU A 7 -22.21 38.51 2.56
CA LEU A 7 -21.78 37.22 3.10
C LEU A 7 -21.88 36.11 2.04
N LEU A 8 -22.96 36.07 1.28
CA LEU A 8 -23.14 35.12 0.19
C LEU A 8 -22.06 35.28 -0.90
N ALA A 9 -21.79 36.54 -1.29
CA ALA A 9 -20.74 36.83 -2.27
C ALA A 9 -19.36 36.39 -1.77
N LEU A 10 -19.05 36.59 -0.48
CA LEU A 10 -17.79 36.14 0.12
C LEU A 10 -17.67 34.61 0.08
N VAL A 11 -18.73 33.86 0.41
CA VAL A 11 -18.73 32.39 0.37
C VAL A 11 -18.51 31.88 -1.06
N VAL A 12 -19.18 32.49 -2.05
CA VAL A 12 -18.99 32.14 -3.46
C VAL A 12 -17.55 32.38 -3.92
N VAL A 13 -16.98 33.55 -3.61
CA VAL A 13 -15.60 33.88 -3.95
C VAL A 13 -14.62 32.92 -3.29
N LEU A 14 -14.82 32.59 -2.02
CA LEU A 14 -13.98 31.62 -1.31
C LEU A 14 -14.11 30.20 -1.92
N GLY A 15 -15.30 29.78 -2.29
CA GLY A 15 -15.56 28.52 -2.97
C GLY A 15 -14.85 28.42 -4.34
N VAL A 16 -14.94 29.47 -5.14
CA VAL A 16 -14.25 29.56 -6.44
C VAL A 16 -12.72 29.54 -6.24
N LEU A 17 -12.22 30.26 -5.24
CA LEU A 17 -10.79 30.25 -4.90
C LEU A 17 -10.29 28.86 -4.51
N VAL A 18 -11.00 28.19 -3.60
CA VAL A 18 -10.67 26.82 -3.17
C VAL A 18 -10.72 25.85 -4.37
N MET A 19 -11.75 25.95 -5.20
CA MET A 19 -11.89 25.12 -6.38
C MET A 19 -10.78 25.36 -7.39
N SER A 20 -10.39 26.62 -7.61
CA SER A 20 -9.29 26.97 -8.53
C SER A 20 -7.92 26.44 -8.06
N LEU A 21 -7.72 26.29 -6.76
CA LEU A 21 -6.49 25.70 -6.19
C LEU A 21 -6.50 24.17 -6.20
N LEU A 22 -7.67 23.54 -6.02
CA LEU A 22 -7.80 22.08 -5.94
C LEU A 22 -7.90 21.41 -7.32
N LEU A 23 -8.63 22.02 -8.27
CA LEU A 23 -8.84 21.44 -9.61
C LEU A 23 -7.53 21.15 -10.37
N PRO A 24 -6.52 22.05 -10.41
CA PRO A 24 -5.28 21.73 -11.11
C PRO A 24 -4.50 20.61 -10.44
N ARG A 25 -4.55 20.49 -9.11
CA ARG A 25 -3.93 19.38 -8.37
C ARG A 25 -4.59 18.04 -8.71
N LEU A 26 -5.92 17.98 -8.72
CA LEU A 26 -6.67 16.78 -9.10
C LEU A 26 -6.45 16.40 -10.57
N ARG A 27 -6.41 17.39 -11.47
CA ARG A 27 -6.11 17.17 -12.90
C ARG A 27 -4.69 16.66 -13.10
N ARG A 28 -3.72 17.16 -12.31
CA ARG A 28 -2.34 16.69 -12.35
C ARG A 28 -2.25 15.23 -11.91
N LEU A 29 -2.87 14.87 -10.77
CA LEU A 29 -2.93 13.48 -10.28
C LEU A 29 -3.57 12.54 -11.29
N ARG A 30 -4.69 12.93 -11.92
CA ARG A 30 -5.32 12.12 -12.98
C ARG A 30 -4.44 11.98 -14.23
N ARG A 31 -3.68 13.02 -14.57
CA ARG A 31 -2.76 12.97 -15.73
C ARG A 31 -1.57 12.06 -15.44
N THR A 32 -0.95 12.17 -14.26
CA THR A 32 0.14 11.29 -13.87
C THR A 32 -0.31 9.84 -13.83
N TYR A 33 -1.44 9.54 -13.19
CA TYR A 33 -2.01 8.20 -13.16
C TYR A 33 -2.29 7.63 -14.56
N ARG A 34 -2.90 8.42 -15.46
CA ARG A 34 -3.15 7.97 -16.83
C ARG A 34 -1.88 7.78 -17.64
N ALA A 35 -0.91 8.67 -17.47
CA ALA A 35 0.39 8.54 -18.12
C ALA A 35 1.13 7.28 -17.67
N GLU A 36 1.03 6.95 -16.40
CA GLU A 36 1.64 5.76 -15.81
C GLU A 36 0.97 4.49 -16.29
N MET A 37 -0.38 4.45 -16.31
CA MET A 37 -1.13 3.32 -16.88
C MET A 37 -0.83 3.11 -18.36
N ALA A 38 -0.78 4.18 -19.15
CA ALA A 38 -0.41 4.09 -20.57
C ALA A 38 1.06 3.64 -20.76
N ALA A 39 1.96 4.08 -19.89
CA ALA A 39 3.35 3.65 -19.91
C ALA A 39 3.53 2.17 -19.51
N MET A 40 2.61 1.60 -18.75
CA MET A 40 2.60 0.16 -18.41
C MET A 40 2.07 -0.71 -19.55
N GLU A 41 1.22 -0.16 -20.43
CA GLU A 41 0.77 -0.83 -21.66
C GLU A 41 1.89 -0.92 -22.70
N ASP A 42 2.83 0.02 -22.68
CA ASP A 42 3.99 0.09 -23.60
C ASP A 42 5.30 -0.12 -22.83
N ASP A 43 5.40 -1.23 -22.10
CA ASP A 43 6.58 -1.55 -21.27
C ASP A 43 7.84 -1.91 -22.08
N GLY A 44 7.74 -2.01 -23.40
CA GLY A 44 8.87 -2.19 -24.32
C GLY A 44 9.94 -3.19 -23.84
N ASP A 45 11.19 -2.75 -23.77
CA ASP A 45 12.36 -3.53 -23.33
C ASP A 45 12.70 -3.31 -21.85
N ILE A 46 11.72 -3.02 -20.96
CA ILE A 46 11.98 -2.83 -19.55
C ILE A 46 12.31 -4.18 -18.88
N GLU A 47 13.52 -4.32 -18.37
CA GLU A 47 13.94 -5.47 -17.56
C GLU A 47 13.51 -5.24 -16.10
N TYR A 48 12.51 -5.99 -15.66
CA TYR A 48 12.00 -5.91 -14.29
C TYR A 48 12.92 -6.65 -13.32
N PRO A 49 13.27 -6.02 -12.18
CA PRO A 49 14.11 -6.68 -11.17
C PRO A 49 13.32 -7.74 -10.38
N ALA A 50 14.01 -8.71 -9.82
CA ALA A 50 13.44 -9.60 -8.83
C ALA A 50 13.15 -8.84 -7.53
N VAL A 51 12.01 -9.11 -6.86
CA VAL A 51 11.51 -8.30 -5.73
C VAL A 51 11.05 -9.16 -4.57
N SER A 52 11.42 -8.75 -3.34
CA SER A 52 10.91 -9.30 -2.09
C SER A 52 9.83 -8.38 -1.51
N VAL A 53 8.60 -8.89 -1.35
CA VAL A 53 7.48 -8.16 -0.74
C VAL A 53 7.38 -8.53 0.73
N ILE A 54 7.64 -7.59 1.63
CA ILE A 54 7.55 -7.78 3.08
C ILE A 54 6.19 -7.33 3.58
N VAL A 55 5.44 -8.24 4.19
CA VAL A 55 4.14 -7.98 4.81
C VAL A 55 4.31 -7.99 6.32
N THR A 56 4.15 -6.83 6.97
CA THR A 56 4.24 -6.74 8.43
C THR A 56 2.89 -7.04 9.08
N ALA A 57 2.77 -8.21 9.73
CA ALA A 57 1.56 -8.70 10.40
C ALA A 57 1.74 -8.75 11.92
N ILE A 58 2.11 -7.62 12.55
CA ILE A 58 2.50 -7.55 13.97
C ILE A 58 1.43 -6.98 14.91
N TYR A 59 0.36 -6.39 14.41
CA TYR A 59 -0.73 -5.84 15.23
C TYR A 59 -2.07 -6.37 14.74
N ASP A 60 -2.56 -5.80 13.66
CA ASP A 60 -3.81 -6.17 13.04
C ASP A 60 -3.53 -6.74 11.66
N ALA A 61 -4.04 -7.93 11.40
CA ALA A 61 -3.78 -8.68 10.18
C ALA A 61 -5.08 -9.24 9.59
N GLN A 62 -6.21 -8.61 9.89
CA GLN A 62 -7.54 -9.06 9.44
C GLN A 62 -7.66 -9.08 7.92
N ALA A 63 -6.91 -8.24 7.21
CA ALA A 63 -6.91 -8.20 5.75
C ALA A 63 -6.01 -9.27 5.09
N LEU A 64 -5.24 -10.06 5.85
CA LEU A 64 -4.34 -11.08 5.29
C LEU A 64 -5.01 -12.11 4.39
N PRO A 65 -6.23 -12.61 4.68
CA PRO A 65 -6.92 -13.56 3.81
C PRO A 65 -7.15 -13.04 2.39
N ASP A 66 -7.35 -11.74 2.23
CA ASP A 66 -7.55 -11.08 0.94
C ASP A 66 -6.23 -10.55 0.38
N LEU A 67 -5.37 -10.02 1.23
CA LEU A 67 -4.10 -9.41 0.85
C LEU A 67 -3.12 -10.42 0.25
N LEU A 68 -2.91 -11.56 0.92
CA LEU A 68 -1.90 -12.54 0.49
C LEU A 68 -2.22 -13.17 -0.87
N PRO A 69 -3.45 -13.64 -1.15
CA PRO A 69 -3.81 -14.10 -2.49
C PRO A 69 -3.64 -13.00 -3.55
N ALA A 70 -4.04 -11.75 -3.25
CA ALA A 70 -3.88 -10.62 -4.16
C ALA A 70 -2.40 -10.30 -4.45
N LEU A 71 -1.49 -10.47 -3.48
CA LEU A 71 -0.05 -10.33 -3.67
C LEU A 71 0.54 -11.49 -4.48
N LEU A 72 0.16 -12.71 -4.14
CA LEU A 72 0.74 -13.92 -4.77
C LEU A 72 0.26 -14.16 -6.21
N THR A 73 -0.82 -13.48 -6.61
CA THR A 73 -1.38 -13.53 -7.98
C THR A 73 -1.16 -12.25 -8.77
N GLN A 74 -0.19 -11.42 -8.36
CA GLN A 74 0.17 -10.22 -9.12
C GLN A 74 0.69 -10.56 -10.52
N ASP A 75 0.33 -9.76 -11.51
CA ASP A 75 0.88 -9.85 -12.86
C ASP A 75 2.26 -9.19 -12.88
N TYR A 76 3.29 -10.00 -12.59
CA TYR A 76 4.67 -9.55 -12.51
C TYR A 76 5.60 -10.42 -13.34
N PRO A 77 6.37 -9.85 -14.29
CA PRO A 77 7.15 -10.63 -15.26
C PRO A 77 8.46 -11.19 -14.73
N ALA A 78 8.91 -10.76 -13.54
CA ALA A 78 10.17 -11.21 -12.93
C ALA A 78 9.92 -12.07 -11.67
N PRO A 79 10.93 -12.74 -11.12
CA PRO A 79 10.79 -13.49 -9.88
C PRO A 79 10.36 -12.59 -8.71
N MET A 80 9.42 -13.09 -7.91
CA MET A 80 8.97 -12.42 -6.70
C MET A 80 8.78 -13.40 -5.55
N GLU A 81 8.99 -12.91 -4.33
CA GLU A 81 8.67 -13.62 -3.11
C GLU A 81 7.85 -12.73 -2.17
N VAL A 82 7.06 -13.35 -1.30
CA VAL A 82 6.29 -12.67 -0.26
C VAL A 82 6.75 -13.21 1.10
N ILE A 83 7.16 -12.30 1.99
CA ILE A 83 7.64 -12.62 3.34
C ILE A 83 6.70 -12.01 4.36
N VAL A 84 5.93 -12.83 5.05
CA VAL A 84 5.07 -12.39 6.15
C VAL A 84 5.88 -12.38 7.43
N VAL A 85 5.93 -11.22 8.08
CA VAL A 85 6.55 -11.09 9.41
C VAL A 85 5.46 -11.06 10.47
N SER A 86 5.23 -12.19 11.13
CA SER A 86 4.24 -12.35 12.20
C SER A 86 4.77 -11.85 13.54
N GLY A 87 3.87 -11.32 14.38
CA GLY A 87 4.18 -10.95 15.77
C GLY A 87 4.28 -12.15 16.72
N GLY A 88 3.95 -13.35 16.27
CA GLY A 88 3.94 -14.56 17.08
C GLY A 88 2.81 -14.61 18.13
N ASP A 89 1.84 -13.70 18.06
CA ASP A 89 0.71 -13.56 18.98
C ASP A 89 -0.64 -13.92 18.31
N SER A 90 -0.64 -14.31 17.04
CA SER A 90 -1.84 -14.62 16.28
C SER A 90 -1.77 -15.99 15.59
N ALA A 91 -2.43 -16.99 16.18
CA ALA A 91 -2.63 -18.30 15.55
C ALA A 91 -3.35 -18.16 14.18
N PHE A 92 -4.20 -17.16 14.01
CA PHE A 92 -4.91 -16.84 12.79
C PHE A 92 -3.94 -16.50 11.64
N THR A 93 -2.92 -15.68 11.89
CA THR A 93 -1.91 -15.34 10.89
C THR A 93 -1.14 -16.58 10.45
N ASP A 94 -0.74 -17.40 11.42
CA ASP A 94 0.06 -18.60 11.16
C ASP A 94 -0.74 -19.63 10.34
N GLU A 95 -2.01 -19.83 10.67
CA GLU A 95 -2.91 -20.76 9.96
C GLU A 95 -3.12 -20.33 8.50
N ILE A 96 -3.41 -19.05 8.25
CA ILE A 96 -3.60 -18.53 6.89
C ILE A 96 -2.34 -18.71 6.05
N VAL A 97 -1.17 -18.34 6.60
CA VAL A 97 0.08 -18.47 5.87
C VAL A 97 0.40 -19.93 5.57
N GLN A 98 0.24 -20.85 6.54
CA GLN A 98 0.46 -22.28 6.32
C GLN A 98 -0.47 -22.86 5.25
N GLN A 99 -1.74 -22.46 5.24
CA GLN A 99 -2.69 -22.89 4.22
C GLN A 99 -2.27 -22.42 2.82
N LEU A 100 -1.83 -21.17 2.69
CA LEU A 100 -1.41 -20.61 1.40
C LEU A 100 -0.06 -21.17 0.93
N GLN A 101 0.86 -21.51 1.84
CA GLN A 101 2.15 -22.15 1.51
C GLN A 101 1.99 -23.52 0.83
N GLN A 102 0.86 -24.19 1.04
CA GLN A 102 0.56 -25.44 0.30
C GLN A 102 0.31 -25.21 -1.20
N ARG A 103 -0.05 -23.98 -1.58
CA ARG A 103 -0.38 -23.61 -2.97
C ARG A 103 0.69 -22.75 -3.63
N PHE A 104 1.41 -21.95 -2.84
CA PHE A 104 2.38 -20.97 -3.32
C PHE A 104 3.75 -21.22 -2.71
N THR A 105 4.72 -21.55 -3.53
CA THR A 105 6.10 -21.88 -3.11
C THR A 105 6.95 -20.64 -2.82
N ASN A 106 6.51 -19.46 -3.25
CA ASN A 106 7.16 -18.18 -3.06
C ASN A 106 6.63 -17.37 -1.86
N LEU A 107 5.90 -18.03 -0.94
CA LEU A 107 5.42 -17.44 0.31
C LEU A 107 6.24 -17.97 1.49
N TYR A 108 6.84 -17.04 2.24
CA TYR A 108 7.64 -17.34 3.42
C TYR A 108 7.08 -16.65 4.66
N MET A 109 7.41 -17.17 5.83
CA MET A 109 7.02 -16.58 7.10
C MET A 109 8.23 -16.47 8.03
N THR A 110 8.34 -15.36 8.75
CA THR A 110 9.29 -15.17 9.83
C THR A 110 8.61 -14.52 11.03
N PHE A 111 9.21 -14.59 12.21
CA PHE A 111 8.61 -14.13 13.46
C PHE A 111 9.40 -12.98 14.07
N ALA A 112 8.68 -11.93 14.48
CA ALA A 112 9.22 -10.86 15.29
C ALA A 112 8.98 -11.17 16.78
N PRO A 113 10.01 -11.15 17.64
CA PRO A 113 9.84 -11.39 19.07
C PRO A 113 8.94 -10.32 19.71
N GLN A 114 8.07 -10.76 20.63
CA GLN A 114 7.07 -9.90 21.30
C GLN A 114 7.72 -8.81 22.16
N HIS A 115 8.89 -9.06 22.72
CA HIS A 115 9.59 -8.15 23.61
C HIS A 115 10.91 -7.67 23.01
N SER A 116 10.93 -6.43 22.61
CA SER A 116 12.15 -5.69 22.25
C SER A 116 12.23 -4.44 23.12
N ARG A 117 13.27 -4.37 23.96
CA ARG A 117 13.37 -3.31 24.98
C ARG A 117 13.61 -1.90 24.40
N ASN A 118 14.20 -1.77 23.22
CA ASN A 118 14.68 -0.49 22.70
C ASN A 118 14.29 -0.18 21.24
N VAL A 119 13.54 -1.07 20.57
CA VAL A 119 13.16 -0.92 19.16
C VAL A 119 11.66 -1.11 19.00
N SER A 120 11.00 -0.26 18.24
CA SER A 120 9.57 -0.47 17.96
C SER A 120 9.37 -1.80 17.23
N ARG A 121 8.30 -2.55 17.56
CA ARG A 121 7.97 -3.84 16.95
C ARG A 121 7.91 -3.74 15.43
N ARG A 122 7.36 -2.66 14.89
CA ARG A 122 7.29 -2.42 13.44
C ARG A 122 8.66 -2.29 12.79
N LYS A 123 9.58 -1.53 13.41
CA LYS A 123 10.96 -1.40 12.89
C LYS A 123 11.67 -2.75 12.93
N LEU A 124 11.50 -3.50 14.01
CA LEU A 124 12.08 -4.84 14.14
C LEU A 124 11.54 -5.79 13.07
N ALA A 125 10.22 -5.80 12.83
CA ALA A 125 9.60 -6.63 11.81
C ALA A 125 10.13 -6.29 10.41
N ILE A 126 10.22 -5.01 10.06
CA ILE A 126 10.83 -4.58 8.80
C ILE A 126 12.26 -5.06 8.68
N THR A 127 13.06 -4.89 9.73
CA THR A 127 14.48 -5.34 9.73
C THR A 127 14.60 -6.85 9.53
N LEU A 128 13.72 -7.63 10.16
CA LEU A 128 13.70 -9.09 10.03
C LEU A 128 13.24 -9.51 8.62
N GLY A 129 12.23 -8.84 8.07
CA GLY A 129 11.78 -9.06 6.71
C GLY A 129 12.90 -8.79 5.69
N VAL A 130 13.59 -7.63 5.81
CA VAL A 130 14.73 -7.30 4.95
C VAL A 130 15.87 -8.32 5.07
N LYS A 131 16.17 -8.80 6.28
CA LYS A 131 17.19 -9.84 6.48
C LYS A 131 16.80 -11.20 5.90
N ALA A 132 15.51 -11.49 5.81
CA ALA A 132 14.98 -12.72 5.24
C ALA A 132 14.82 -12.63 3.71
N SER A 133 14.90 -11.44 3.13
CA SER A 133 14.75 -11.21 1.70
C SER A 133 15.89 -11.84 0.90
N ALA A 134 15.51 -12.53 -0.19
CA ALA A 134 16.47 -13.11 -1.14
C ALA A 134 16.87 -12.12 -2.25
N TYR A 135 16.09 -11.07 -2.48
CA TYR A 135 16.31 -10.10 -3.56
C TYR A 135 16.68 -8.73 -3.02
N ASP A 136 17.42 -7.96 -3.82
CA ASP A 136 17.96 -6.63 -3.47
C ASP A 136 16.86 -5.56 -3.40
N TYR A 137 15.81 -5.71 -4.22
CA TYR A 137 14.68 -4.78 -4.21
C TYR A 137 13.61 -5.26 -3.26
N VAL A 138 13.23 -4.38 -2.32
CA VAL A 138 12.31 -4.71 -1.25
C VAL A 138 11.12 -3.76 -1.25
N LEU A 139 9.90 -4.32 -1.27
CA LEU A 139 8.66 -3.60 -1.07
C LEU A 139 8.08 -3.92 0.30
N ILE A 140 7.64 -2.91 1.04
CA ILE A 140 7.13 -3.07 2.40
C ILE A 140 5.66 -2.66 2.42
N THR A 141 4.80 -3.57 2.89
CA THR A 141 3.38 -3.31 3.11
C THR A 141 2.94 -3.78 4.50
N SER A 142 1.73 -3.43 4.90
CA SER A 142 1.15 -3.84 6.18
C SER A 142 0.10 -4.93 5.99
N GLY A 143 -0.05 -5.83 6.96
CA GLY A 143 -1.03 -6.92 6.94
C GLY A 143 -2.49 -6.48 6.98
N ASN A 144 -2.76 -5.19 7.16
CA ASN A 144 -4.09 -4.57 7.11
C ASN A 144 -4.33 -3.72 5.85
N CYS A 145 -3.54 -3.93 4.80
CA CYS A 145 -3.71 -3.26 3.51
C CYS A 145 -4.51 -4.13 2.54
N HIS A 146 -5.21 -3.48 1.61
CA HIS A 146 -5.76 -4.11 0.42
C HIS A 146 -5.04 -3.58 -0.82
N ILE A 147 -4.80 -4.46 -1.76
CA ILE A 147 -4.20 -4.11 -3.05
C ILE A 147 -5.32 -3.93 -4.06
N ALA A 148 -5.38 -2.74 -4.67
CA ALA A 148 -6.47 -2.36 -5.55
C ALA A 148 -6.32 -2.90 -7.00
N SER A 149 -5.11 -3.33 -7.40
CA SER A 149 -4.84 -3.71 -8.78
C SER A 149 -3.91 -4.92 -8.88
N PRO A 150 -4.14 -5.85 -9.82
CA PRO A 150 -3.20 -6.93 -10.11
C PRO A 150 -1.87 -6.44 -10.70
N LEU A 151 -1.79 -5.20 -11.13
CA LEU A 151 -0.59 -4.55 -11.67
C LEU A 151 0.16 -3.71 -10.64
N TRP A 152 -0.26 -3.76 -9.36
CA TRP A 152 0.34 -2.94 -8.29
C TRP A 152 1.85 -3.18 -8.16
N LEU A 153 2.28 -4.43 -8.12
CA LEU A 153 3.69 -4.78 -8.00
C LEU A 153 4.50 -4.33 -9.23
N ARG A 154 3.95 -4.55 -10.43
CA ARG A 154 4.57 -4.15 -11.69
C ARG A 154 4.76 -2.64 -11.76
N SER A 155 3.75 -1.88 -11.37
CA SER A 155 3.77 -0.42 -11.32
C SER A 155 4.86 0.08 -10.36
N MET A 156 4.97 -0.49 -9.14
CA MET A 156 6.03 -0.12 -8.18
C MET A 156 7.43 -0.48 -8.70
N ALA A 157 7.61 -1.70 -9.19
CA ALA A 157 8.90 -2.21 -9.62
C ALA A 157 9.40 -1.56 -10.93
N ARG A 158 8.51 -1.04 -11.75
CA ARG A 158 8.88 -0.28 -12.95
C ARG A 158 9.79 0.90 -12.63
N HIS A 159 9.54 1.59 -11.55
CA HIS A 159 10.38 2.71 -11.10
C HIS A 159 11.80 2.26 -10.72
N PHE A 160 11.94 1.08 -10.12
CA PHE A 160 13.28 0.49 -9.87
C PHE A 160 14.00 0.16 -11.16
N ALA A 161 13.29 -0.39 -12.16
CA ALA A 161 13.85 -0.66 -13.47
C ALA A 161 14.29 0.62 -14.21
N LEU A 162 13.67 1.76 -13.91
CA LEU A 162 14.06 3.08 -14.42
C LEU A 162 15.20 3.75 -13.61
N GLY A 163 15.72 3.08 -12.58
CA GLY A 163 16.85 3.55 -11.78
C GLY A 163 16.49 4.36 -10.53
N GLU A 164 15.21 4.39 -10.14
CA GLU A 164 14.80 5.02 -8.88
C GLU A 164 15.22 4.14 -7.69
N GLU A 165 15.84 4.76 -6.68
CA GLU A 165 16.30 4.04 -5.47
C GLU A 165 15.15 3.87 -4.43
N ILE A 166 14.22 4.81 -4.38
CA ILE A 166 13.13 4.83 -3.40
C ILE A 166 11.81 5.15 -4.10
N VAL A 167 10.84 4.25 -3.97
CA VAL A 167 9.51 4.38 -4.53
C VAL A 167 8.48 4.35 -3.41
N THR A 168 7.52 5.27 -3.44
CA THR A 168 6.42 5.31 -2.47
C THR A 168 5.08 5.33 -3.18
N GLY A 169 4.21 4.39 -2.85
CA GLY A 169 2.83 4.37 -3.30
C GLY A 169 1.91 5.27 -2.48
N GLY A 170 0.80 5.67 -3.05
CA GLY A 170 -0.29 6.32 -2.34
C GLY A 170 -1.12 5.30 -1.55
N SER A 171 -1.66 5.69 -0.41
CA SER A 171 -2.61 4.89 0.35
C SER A 171 -3.83 5.73 0.74
N LEU A 172 -5.01 5.12 0.66
CA LEU A 172 -6.26 5.70 1.13
C LEU A 172 -6.82 4.84 2.26
N LEU A 173 -7.50 5.45 3.20
CA LEU A 173 -8.25 4.72 4.21
C LEU A 173 -9.64 4.40 3.69
N ARG A 174 -10.05 3.17 3.90
CA ARG A 174 -11.38 2.67 3.62
C ARG A 174 -12.10 2.36 4.93
N ASN A 175 -13.37 2.74 5.03
CA ASN A 175 -14.21 2.30 6.12
C ASN A 175 -14.66 0.86 5.86
N ILE A 176 -14.41 -0.05 6.80
CA ILE A 176 -14.77 -1.46 6.67
C ILE A 176 -16.29 -1.64 6.62
N ASP A 177 -17.02 -0.81 7.37
CA ASP A 177 -18.48 -0.97 7.52
C ASP A 177 -19.27 -0.43 6.32
N ASP A 178 -18.80 0.63 5.66
CA ASP A 178 -19.55 1.35 4.63
C ASP A 178 -18.95 1.26 3.22
N ASP A 179 -17.84 0.56 3.04
CA ASP A 179 -17.10 0.49 1.77
C ASP A 179 -16.72 1.89 1.21
N GLU A 180 -16.73 2.91 2.04
CA GLU A 180 -16.49 4.30 1.68
C GLU A 180 -15.02 4.69 1.90
N LEU A 181 -14.45 5.38 0.90
CA LEU A 181 -13.10 5.95 1.00
C LEU A 181 -13.11 7.20 1.88
N LEU A 182 -12.36 7.17 2.97
CA LEU A 182 -12.30 8.26 3.91
C LEU A 182 -11.31 9.34 3.49
N PRO A 183 -11.65 10.61 3.66
CA PRO A 183 -10.72 11.70 3.41
C PRO A 183 -9.54 11.64 4.38
N SER A 184 -8.34 11.96 3.89
CA SER A 184 -7.06 11.83 4.59
C SER A 184 -6.98 12.48 5.99
N ARG A 185 -7.87 13.42 6.31
CA ARG A 185 -7.96 14.06 7.64
C ARG A 185 -8.52 13.14 8.73
N THR A 186 -9.26 12.11 8.38
CA THR A 186 -9.86 11.15 9.32
C THR A 186 -8.83 10.13 9.81
N ILE A 187 -7.67 10.05 9.17
CA ILE A 187 -6.57 9.11 9.44
C ILE A 187 -6.01 9.23 10.87
N ALA A 188 -6.06 10.42 11.48
CA ALA A 188 -5.35 10.69 12.72
C ALA A 188 -5.97 10.00 13.97
N PHE A 189 -7.21 9.54 13.93
CA PHE A 189 -7.98 9.16 15.11
C PHE A 189 -8.49 7.72 15.18
N ASP A 190 -8.35 6.92 14.12
CA ASP A 190 -8.96 5.59 14.07
C ASP A 190 -7.92 4.50 13.74
N ARG A 191 -7.54 3.72 14.77
CA ARG A 191 -6.54 2.65 14.66
C ARG A 191 -7.05 1.35 14.00
N GLU A 192 -8.36 1.24 13.80
CA GLU A 192 -9.01 -0.01 13.37
C GLU A 192 -9.33 -0.06 11.88
N ARG A 193 -8.90 0.94 11.09
CA ARG A 193 -9.26 1.05 9.68
C ARG A 193 -8.24 0.46 8.73
N THR A 194 -8.75 -0.26 7.75
CA THR A 194 -7.95 -0.88 6.70
C THR A 194 -7.36 0.16 5.75
N MET A 195 -6.07 0.03 5.46
CA MET A 195 -5.36 0.88 4.52
C MET A 195 -5.44 0.27 3.11
N VAL A 196 -5.99 1.02 2.15
CA VAL A 196 -6.01 0.62 0.73
C VAL A 196 -4.86 1.34 0.02
N GLN A 197 -3.99 0.58 -0.62
CA GLN A 197 -2.86 1.11 -1.38
C GLN A 197 -3.25 1.25 -2.85
N TYR A 198 -3.10 2.47 -3.38
CA TYR A 198 -3.23 2.80 -4.79
C TYR A 198 -1.90 3.32 -5.31
N MET A 199 -1.62 3.01 -6.53
CA MET A 199 -0.64 3.71 -7.32
C MET A 199 -1.28 4.52 -8.40
#